data_dae8de43315e17843efe3b62b4667fc2
#
_entry.id   dae8de43315e17843efe3b62b4667fc2
#
_cell.length_a   1.000
_cell.length_b   1.000
_cell.length_c   1.000
_cell.angle_alpha   90.00
_cell.angle_beta   90.00
_cell.angle_gamma   90.00
#
_symmetry.space_group_name_H-M   'P 1'
#
loop_
_entity.id
_entity.type
_entity.pdbx_description
1 polymer ?
#
loop_
_entity_poly.entity_id
_entity_poly.type
_entity_poly.pdbx_seq_one_letter_code
_entity_poly.pdbx_strand_id
1 'polypeptide(L)'
;IHYKPDQYGTITPTFRSRWHFTSDRLLNHPNTVNITSLISSQEDLENIKIELNKKQNGSQFLNLDWTSFESIDYIPIQKLSDDILIKLPSICGAAFVKKDYFRNGIVIAHEGYLINSRDLIHASSIEKKTVKVDLISYLKEDKNTFRFDGIMFFDIKETQKK
;
A
#
# COMPACT_ATOMS: atom_id res chain seq x y z
N ILE A 1 10.20 3.97 -12.61
CA ILE A 1 9.40 3.91 -11.36
C ILE A 1 8.00 3.32 -11.62
N HIS A 2 7.40 3.49 -12.80
CA HIS A 2 6.05 3.03 -13.11
C HIS A 2 5.99 1.67 -13.81
N TYR A 3 7.13 1.12 -14.22
CA TYR A 3 7.22 -0.10 -15.02
C TYR A 3 8.22 -1.08 -14.41
N LYS A 4 7.90 -2.36 -14.54
CA LYS A 4 8.75 -3.47 -14.13
C LYS A 4 9.88 -3.64 -15.13
N PRO A 5 11.12 -3.86 -14.69
CA PRO A 5 12.17 -4.32 -15.59
C PRO A 5 11.90 -5.77 -16.05
N ASP A 6 12.35 -6.13 -17.22
CA ASP A 6 12.41 -7.52 -17.66
C ASP A 6 13.54 -8.30 -16.94
N GLN A 7 13.71 -9.58 -17.29
CA GLN A 7 14.76 -10.44 -16.72
C GLN A 7 16.19 -9.95 -16.97
N TYR A 8 16.39 -9.01 -17.89
CA TYR A 8 17.68 -8.39 -18.21
C TYR A 8 17.84 -7.00 -17.61
N GLY A 9 16.85 -6.53 -16.83
CA GLY A 9 16.84 -5.20 -16.23
C GLY A 9 16.39 -4.08 -17.18
N THR A 10 15.92 -4.41 -18.39
CA THR A 10 15.44 -3.42 -19.37
C THR A 10 14.02 -3.01 -19.06
N ILE A 11 13.74 -1.70 -19.05
CA ILE A 11 12.41 -1.15 -18.82
C ILE A 11 11.80 -0.75 -20.17
N THR A 12 10.80 -1.51 -20.60
CA THR A 12 9.98 -1.18 -21.77
C THR A 12 8.57 -0.76 -21.32
N PRO A 13 8.18 0.51 -21.51
CA PRO A 13 6.87 1.00 -21.07
C PRO A 13 5.73 0.38 -21.89
N THR A 14 5.02 -0.55 -21.28
CA THR A 14 3.82 -1.19 -21.86
C THR A 14 2.74 -1.32 -20.78
N PHE A 15 1.50 -1.59 -21.18
CA PHE A 15 0.45 -1.92 -20.22
C PHE A 15 0.87 -3.10 -19.32
N ARG A 16 1.44 -4.17 -19.88
CA ARG A 16 1.82 -5.38 -19.12
C ARG A 16 2.96 -5.18 -18.15
N SER A 17 3.92 -4.31 -18.48
CA SER A 17 5.08 -4.04 -17.61
C SER A 17 4.80 -3.00 -16.52
N ARG A 18 3.63 -2.35 -16.51
CA ARG A 18 3.28 -1.37 -15.48
C ARG A 18 3.06 -2.03 -14.12
N TRP A 19 3.44 -1.32 -13.04
CA TRP A 19 3.02 -1.64 -11.68
C TRP A 19 1.54 -1.29 -11.50
N HIS A 20 0.63 -2.26 -11.68
CA HIS A 20 -0.82 -2.03 -11.60
C HIS A 20 -1.35 -2.08 -10.18
N PHE A 21 -0.73 -2.86 -9.32
CA PHE A 21 -1.15 -3.05 -7.94
C PHE A 21 -0.15 -2.40 -7.00
N THR A 22 -0.63 -1.55 -6.10
CA THR A 22 0.21 -0.94 -5.07
C THR A 22 0.87 -2.01 -4.20
N SER A 23 0.15 -3.06 -3.80
CA SER A 23 0.70 -4.17 -3.03
C SER A 23 1.87 -4.86 -3.74
N ASP A 24 1.75 -5.18 -5.04
CA ASP A 24 2.83 -5.75 -5.83
C ASP A 24 4.05 -4.80 -5.90
N ARG A 25 3.80 -3.50 -6.12
CA ARG A 25 4.87 -2.50 -6.13
C ARG A 25 5.55 -2.37 -4.76
N LEU A 26 4.80 -2.35 -3.67
CA LEU A 26 5.37 -2.24 -2.32
C LEU A 26 6.25 -3.44 -1.96
N LEU A 27 5.90 -4.63 -2.41
CA LEU A 27 6.64 -5.85 -2.10
C LEU A 27 7.85 -6.07 -3.02
N ASN A 28 7.73 -5.71 -4.30
CA ASN A 28 8.65 -6.15 -5.33
C ASN A 28 9.48 -5.03 -6.00
N HIS A 29 9.13 -3.75 -5.79
CA HIS A 29 9.90 -2.66 -6.37
C HIS A 29 11.22 -2.45 -5.61
N PRO A 30 12.38 -2.42 -6.29
CA PRO A 30 13.70 -2.41 -5.64
C PRO A 30 13.97 -1.21 -4.73
N ASN A 31 13.29 -0.08 -4.97
CA ASN A 31 13.45 1.14 -4.19
C ASN A 31 12.38 1.29 -3.10
N THR A 32 11.52 0.31 -2.90
CA THR A 32 10.49 0.34 -1.86
C THR A 32 10.84 -0.64 -0.75
N VAL A 33 10.72 -0.22 0.48
CA VAL A 33 10.91 -1.06 1.66
C VAL A 33 9.63 -1.04 2.47
N ASN A 34 8.99 -2.19 2.61
CA ASN A 34 7.89 -2.34 3.57
C ASN A 34 8.45 -2.25 4.99
N ILE A 35 8.04 -1.24 5.74
CA ILE A 35 8.49 -1.01 7.12
C ILE A 35 7.41 -1.36 8.15
N THR A 36 6.25 -1.85 7.73
CA THR A 36 5.09 -2.13 8.59
C THR A 36 5.45 -3.03 9.78
N SER A 37 6.11 -4.16 9.52
CA SER A 37 6.53 -5.10 10.57
C SER A 37 7.76 -4.63 11.37
N LEU A 38 8.46 -3.60 10.91
CA LEU A 38 9.61 -3.03 11.64
C LEU A 38 9.18 -2.06 12.73
N ILE A 39 8.01 -1.43 12.57
CA ILE A 39 7.51 -0.39 13.48
C ILE A 39 6.42 -0.91 14.43
N SER A 40 5.88 -2.09 14.19
CA SER A 40 4.79 -2.70 14.98
C SER A 40 5.26 -4.02 15.61
N SER A 41 4.56 -4.46 16.66
CA SER A 41 4.75 -5.81 17.22
C SER A 41 3.97 -6.83 16.38
N GLN A 42 4.30 -8.12 16.53
CA GLN A 42 3.56 -9.19 15.85
C GLN A 42 2.08 -9.25 16.26
N GLU A 43 1.77 -8.81 17.49
CA GLU A 43 0.39 -8.77 18.01
C GLU A 43 -0.45 -7.66 17.37
N ASP A 44 0.21 -6.62 16.84
CA ASP A 44 -0.45 -5.50 16.16
C ASP A 44 -0.74 -5.81 14.70
N LEU A 45 -0.21 -6.90 14.16
CA LEU A 45 -0.33 -7.24 12.75
C LEU A 45 -1.50 -8.20 12.50
N GLU A 46 -2.12 -8.04 11.35
CA GLU A 46 -2.90 -9.07 10.66
C GLU A 46 -2.18 -9.45 9.37
N ASN A 47 -2.28 -10.74 9.00
CA ASN A 47 -1.72 -11.26 7.76
C ASN A 47 -2.83 -11.70 6.81
N ILE A 48 -2.68 -11.37 5.53
CA ILE A 48 -3.52 -11.88 4.45
C ILE A 48 -2.68 -12.68 3.46
N LYS A 49 -3.12 -13.91 3.16
CA LYS A 49 -2.60 -14.71 2.03
C LYS A 49 -3.56 -14.55 0.87
N ILE A 50 -3.09 -14.01 -0.23
CA ILE A 50 -3.92 -13.62 -1.36
C ILE A 50 -3.20 -13.88 -2.69
N GLU A 51 -3.97 -14.26 -3.71
CA GLU A 51 -3.47 -14.30 -5.08
C GLU A 51 -3.85 -12.98 -5.76
N LEU A 52 -2.86 -12.10 -5.94
CA LEU A 52 -3.04 -10.81 -6.61
C LEU A 52 -3.49 -10.99 -8.06
N ASN A 53 -4.31 -10.06 -8.55
CA ASN A 53 -4.91 -10.08 -9.88
C ASN A 53 -5.88 -11.25 -10.13
N LYS A 54 -6.31 -11.98 -9.10
CA LYS A 54 -7.26 -13.10 -9.24
C LYS A 54 -8.50 -12.85 -8.42
N LYS A 55 -9.64 -12.80 -9.09
CA LYS A 55 -10.95 -12.68 -8.44
C LYS A 55 -11.37 -14.00 -7.79
N GLN A 56 -12.27 -13.93 -6.83
CA GLN A 56 -12.84 -15.08 -6.14
C GLN A 56 -13.49 -16.11 -7.09
N ASN A 57 -14.01 -15.66 -8.24
CA ASN A 57 -14.59 -16.54 -9.26
C ASN A 57 -13.53 -17.19 -10.19
N GLY A 58 -12.23 -17.01 -9.91
CA GLY A 58 -11.11 -17.57 -10.66
C GLY A 58 -10.66 -16.75 -11.86
N SER A 59 -11.41 -15.73 -12.30
CA SER A 59 -11.01 -14.85 -13.40
C SER A 59 -9.98 -13.81 -12.95
N GLN A 60 -9.20 -13.27 -13.87
CA GLN A 60 -8.30 -12.17 -13.57
C GLN A 60 -9.08 -10.85 -13.36
N PHE A 61 -8.56 -9.98 -12.50
CA PHE A 61 -9.06 -8.62 -12.31
C PHE A 61 -8.67 -7.72 -13.49
N LEU A 62 -7.39 -7.76 -13.88
CA LEU A 62 -6.86 -7.14 -15.09
C LEU A 62 -6.38 -8.23 -16.04
N ASN A 63 -6.53 -8.03 -17.34
CA ASN A 63 -6.02 -8.94 -18.37
C ASN A 63 -4.49 -8.80 -18.49
N LEU A 64 -3.79 -9.37 -17.50
CA LEU A 64 -2.33 -9.49 -17.44
C LEU A 64 -1.95 -10.96 -17.60
N ASP A 65 -0.70 -11.23 -17.95
CA ASP A 65 -0.17 -12.58 -18.12
C ASP A 65 0.34 -13.21 -16.82
N TRP A 66 -0.05 -12.61 -15.66
CA TRP A 66 0.40 -13.06 -14.35
C TRP A 66 -0.67 -12.94 -13.27
N THR A 67 -0.56 -13.82 -12.28
CA THR A 67 -1.09 -13.70 -10.92
C THR A 67 0.05 -13.98 -9.95
N SER A 68 -0.01 -13.49 -8.72
CA SER A 68 1.04 -13.69 -7.73
C SER A 68 0.45 -14.02 -6.36
N PHE A 69 0.95 -15.10 -5.74
CA PHE A 69 0.61 -15.44 -4.37
C PHE A 69 1.47 -14.65 -3.41
N GLU A 70 0.81 -13.85 -2.56
CA GLU A 70 1.47 -12.97 -1.61
C GLU A 70 0.96 -13.25 -0.19
N SER A 71 1.87 -13.04 0.77
CA SER A 71 1.57 -12.99 2.20
C SER A 71 1.88 -11.58 2.69
N ILE A 72 0.85 -10.84 3.10
CA ILE A 72 0.94 -9.39 3.34
C ILE A 72 0.53 -9.10 4.77
N ASP A 73 1.45 -8.53 5.54
CA ASP A 73 1.18 -8.02 6.87
C ASP A 73 0.72 -6.57 6.81
N TYR A 74 -0.28 -6.23 7.58
CA TYR A 74 -0.78 -4.86 7.75
C TYR A 74 -1.23 -4.62 9.19
N ILE A 75 -1.30 -3.36 9.60
CA ILE A 75 -1.81 -2.95 10.90
C ILE A 75 -3.30 -2.66 10.75
N PRO A 76 -4.23 -3.38 11.43
CA PRO A 76 -5.63 -2.99 11.52
C PRO A 76 -5.76 -1.57 12.06
N ILE A 77 -6.67 -0.77 11.51
CA ILE A 77 -6.78 0.65 11.91
C ILE A 77 -7.05 0.80 13.41
N GLN A 78 -7.79 -0.14 14.01
CA GLN A 78 -8.08 -0.14 15.45
C GLN A 78 -6.85 -0.34 16.33
N LYS A 79 -5.76 -0.90 15.79
CA LYS A 79 -4.49 -1.13 16.48
C LYS A 79 -3.44 -0.06 16.18
N LEU A 80 -3.76 0.90 15.29
CA LEU A 80 -2.86 2.02 15.01
C LEU A 80 -2.79 2.95 16.22
N SER A 81 -1.63 3.00 16.86
CA SER A 81 -1.36 3.76 18.08
C SER A 81 -0.30 4.83 17.88
N ASP A 82 -0.22 5.78 18.80
CA ASP A 82 0.84 6.78 18.81
C ASP A 82 2.23 6.14 18.97
N ASP A 83 2.34 5.02 19.69
CA ASP A 83 3.59 4.26 19.83
C ASP A 83 4.09 3.65 18.52
N ILE A 84 3.18 3.33 17.60
CA ILE A 84 3.54 2.91 16.24
C ILE A 84 3.90 4.13 15.41
N LEU A 85 3.11 5.18 15.45
CA LEU A 85 3.30 6.38 14.64
C LEU A 85 4.63 7.10 14.93
N ILE A 86 5.07 7.13 16.20
CA ILE A 86 6.33 7.78 16.58
C ILE A 86 7.59 7.09 16.02
N LYS A 87 7.47 5.80 15.64
CA LYS A 87 8.57 5.03 15.02
C LYS A 87 8.71 5.27 13.52
N LEU A 88 7.76 5.97 12.90
CA LEU A 88 7.80 6.24 11.46
C LEU A 88 8.93 7.24 11.12
N PRO A 89 9.57 7.09 9.95
CA PRO A 89 10.41 8.14 9.38
C PRO A 89 9.64 9.46 9.24
N SER A 90 10.36 10.58 9.23
CA SER A 90 9.76 11.90 9.04
C SER A 90 8.94 12.01 7.75
N ILE A 91 9.29 11.25 6.73
CA ILE A 91 8.54 11.09 5.49
C ILE A 91 8.49 9.60 5.16
N CYS A 92 7.31 9.05 4.98
CA CYS A 92 7.11 7.67 4.51
C CYS A 92 5.84 7.58 3.65
N GLY A 93 5.67 6.47 2.96
CA GLY A 93 4.43 6.16 2.28
C GLY A 93 3.44 5.45 3.22
N ALA A 94 2.16 5.67 2.99
CA ALA A 94 1.05 4.99 3.64
C ALA A 94 0.14 4.38 2.59
N ALA A 95 -0.17 3.09 2.73
CA ALA A 95 -1.05 2.34 1.85
C ALA A 95 -2.22 1.76 2.65
N PHE A 96 -3.43 2.05 2.21
CA PHE A 96 -4.66 1.75 2.96
C PHE A 96 -5.31 0.47 2.46
N VAL A 97 -5.48 -0.49 3.35
CA VAL A 97 -6.05 -1.81 3.09
C VAL A 97 -7.57 -1.76 3.16
N LYS A 98 -8.25 -2.40 2.19
CA LYS A 98 -9.71 -2.57 2.18
C LYS A 98 -10.07 -4.03 1.96
N LYS A 99 -10.63 -4.69 2.98
CA LYS A 99 -10.96 -6.14 2.96
C LYS A 99 -11.96 -6.50 1.86
N ASP A 100 -12.90 -5.61 1.55
CA ASP A 100 -13.86 -5.80 0.44
C ASP A 100 -13.19 -5.99 -0.92
N TYR A 101 -11.96 -5.52 -1.09
CA TYR A 101 -11.23 -5.64 -2.34
C TYR A 101 -10.51 -6.99 -2.50
N PHE A 102 -10.35 -7.75 -1.42
CA PHE A 102 -9.67 -9.06 -1.44
C PHE A 102 -10.33 -10.04 -2.41
N ARG A 103 -11.67 -10.00 -2.52
CA ARG A 103 -12.42 -10.81 -3.49
C ARG A 103 -12.04 -10.54 -4.96
N ASN A 104 -11.37 -9.42 -5.23
CA ASN A 104 -10.90 -9.04 -6.55
C ASN A 104 -9.38 -9.26 -6.73
N GLY A 105 -8.70 -9.87 -5.75
CA GLY A 105 -7.25 -10.00 -5.77
C GLY A 105 -6.52 -8.67 -5.59
N ILE A 106 -7.12 -7.72 -4.84
CA ILE A 106 -6.58 -6.40 -4.55
C ILE A 106 -6.55 -6.22 -3.04
N VAL A 107 -5.47 -5.64 -2.51
CA VAL A 107 -5.32 -5.38 -1.07
C VAL A 107 -5.43 -3.89 -0.77
N ILE A 108 -4.75 -3.06 -1.56
CA ILE A 108 -4.64 -1.62 -1.31
C ILE A 108 -5.68 -0.86 -2.12
N ALA A 109 -6.52 -0.12 -1.42
CA ALA A 109 -7.57 0.73 -2.00
C ALA A 109 -7.10 2.14 -2.30
N HIS A 110 -6.13 2.65 -1.53
CA HIS A 110 -5.62 4.01 -1.65
C HIS A 110 -4.21 4.11 -1.08
N GLU A 111 -3.47 5.14 -1.49
CA GLU A 111 -2.12 5.43 -0.98
C GLU A 111 -1.84 6.92 -0.91
N GLY A 112 -0.85 7.29 -0.11
CA GLY A 112 -0.35 8.65 0.01
C GLY A 112 1.02 8.70 0.67
N TYR A 113 1.51 9.91 0.90
CA TYR A 113 2.73 10.16 1.68
C TYR A 113 2.37 10.77 3.01
N LEU A 114 3.04 10.31 4.06
CA LEU A 114 2.87 10.79 5.42
C LEU A 114 4.09 11.62 5.81
N ILE A 115 3.85 12.82 6.35
CA ILE A 115 4.88 13.72 6.85
C ILE A 115 4.70 13.86 8.36
N ASN A 116 5.81 13.70 9.10
CA ASN A 116 5.87 13.80 10.56
C ASN A 116 4.78 12.96 11.25
N SER A 117 4.53 11.76 10.71
CA SER A 117 3.57 10.78 11.24
C SER A 117 2.12 11.27 11.34
N ARG A 118 1.80 12.43 10.77
CA ARG A 118 0.50 13.10 10.92
C ARG A 118 -0.10 13.62 9.62
N ASP A 119 0.66 14.37 8.85
CA ASP A 119 0.18 15.06 7.65
C ASP A 119 0.15 14.09 6.47
N LEU A 120 -1.02 13.61 6.09
CA LEU A 120 -1.20 12.77 4.92
C LEU A 120 -1.38 13.62 3.66
N ILE A 121 -0.50 13.44 2.69
CA ILE A 121 -0.60 14.03 1.35
C ILE A 121 -1.07 12.93 0.39
N HIS A 122 -2.23 13.11 -0.23
CA HIS A 122 -2.79 12.13 -1.14
C HIS A 122 -3.59 12.77 -2.28
N ALA A 123 -3.81 12.01 -3.36
CA ALA A 123 -4.70 12.41 -4.44
C ALA A 123 -6.17 12.17 -4.02
N SER A 124 -6.93 13.25 -3.84
CA SER A 124 -8.35 13.18 -3.49
C SER A 124 -9.23 13.04 -4.73
N SER A 125 -9.99 11.96 -4.80
CA SER A 125 -10.99 11.78 -5.87
C SER A 125 -12.18 12.74 -5.73
N ILE A 126 -12.47 13.21 -4.50
CA ILE A 126 -13.53 14.17 -4.20
C ILE A 126 -13.10 15.57 -4.64
N GLU A 127 -11.93 16.01 -4.15
CA GLU A 127 -11.40 17.36 -4.42
C GLU A 127 -10.77 17.50 -5.83
N LYS A 128 -10.56 16.38 -6.55
CA LYS A 128 -9.91 16.32 -7.86
C LYS A 128 -8.49 16.94 -7.90
N LYS A 129 -7.80 16.93 -6.76
CA LYS A 129 -6.45 17.49 -6.58
C LYS A 129 -5.69 16.75 -5.48
N THR A 130 -4.40 17.00 -5.38
CA THR A 130 -3.61 16.59 -4.22
C THR A 130 -3.97 17.46 -3.02
N VAL A 131 -4.24 16.84 -1.88
CA VAL A 131 -4.60 17.51 -0.64
C VAL A 131 -3.69 17.05 0.49
N LYS A 132 -3.61 17.87 1.53
CA LYS A 132 -2.99 17.56 2.81
C LYS A 132 -4.07 17.51 3.87
N VAL A 133 -4.15 16.41 4.61
CA VAL A 133 -5.14 16.18 5.68
C VAL A 133 -4.45 15.54 6.89
N ASP A 134 -5.07 15.65 8.06
CA ASP A 134 -4.63 14.90 9.24
C ASP A 134 -4.96 13.41 9.04
N LEU A 135 -3.97 12.52 9.26
CA LEU A 135 -4.11 11.07 9.03
C LEU A 135 -5.26 10.48 9.84
N ILE A 136 -5.30 10.76 11.14
CA ILE A 136 -6.30 10.15 12.05
C ILE A 136 -7.71 10.61 11.66
N SER A 137 -7.87 11.88 11.33
CA SER A 137 -9.14 12.42 10.84
C SER A 137 -9.55 11.81 9.50
N TYR A 138 -8.59 11.57 8.61
CA TYR A 138 -8.82 10.94 7.32
C TYR A 138 -9.25 9.47 7.43
N LEU A 139 -8.70 8.73 8.40
CA LEU A 139 -9.05 7.34 8.65
C LEU A 139 -10.47 7.15 9.20
N LYS A 140 -11.01 8.15 9.90
CA LYS A 140 -12.36 8.10 10.43
C LYS A 140 -13.39 8.42 9.35
N GLU A 141 -14.44 7.63 9.25
CA GLU A 141 -15.60 7.89 8.41
C GLU A 141 -16.70 8.59 9.23
N ASP A 142 -16.94 8.08 10.44
CA ASP A 142 -17.78 8.69 11.46
C ASP A 142 -17.22 8.41 12.87
N LYS A 143 -18.03 8.59 13.93
CA LYS A 143 -17.58 8.42 15.31
C LYS A 143 -17.07 7.02 15.65
N ASN A 144 -17.56 5.97 14.96
CA ASN A 144 -17.31 4.58 15.30
C ASN A 144 -16.85 3.73 14.11
N THR A 145 -16.75 4.31 12.92
CA THR A 145 -16.37 3.58 11.72
C THR A 145 -15.10 4.15 11.08
N PHE A 146 -14.32 3.25 10.47
CA PHE A 146 -13.12 3.61 9.74
C PHE A 146 -13.34 3.43 8.24
N ARG A 147 -12.76 4.33 7.48
CA ARG A 147 -12.78 4.33 6.01
C ARG A 147 -12.07 3.11 5.42
N PHE A 148 -11.05 2.62 6.11
CA PHE A 148 -10.23 1.48 5.71
C PHE A 148 -10.15 0.46 6.84
N ASP A 149 -9.77 -0.77 6.49
CA ASP A 149 -9.64 -1.88 7.45
C ASP A 149 -8.24 -1.94 8.06
N GLY A 150 -7.23 -1.50 7.31
CA GLY A 150 -5.84 -1.52 7.76
C GLY A 150 -4.95 -0.54 7.03
N ILE A 151 -3.69 -0.48 7.48
CA ILE A 151 -2.67 0.39 6.91
C ILE A 151 -1.33 -0.35 6.83
N MET A 152 -0.57 -0.08 5.79
CA MET A 152 0.83 -0.46 5.62
C MET A 152 1.67 0.79 5.47
N PHE A 153 2.90 0.73 5.97
CA PHE A 153 3.87 1.81 5.81
C PHE A 153 5.06 1.35 5.00
N PHE A 154 5.57 2.23 4.18
CA PHE A 154 6.73 1.94 3.33
C PHE A 154 7.68 3.13 3.23
N ASP A 155 8.96 2.83 3.12
CA ASP A 155 10.01 3.79 2.84
C ASP A 155 10.44 3.69 1.38
N ILE A 156 10.97 4.80 0.85
CA ILE A 156 11.50 4.88 -0.51
C ILE A 156 12.99 5.10 -0.42
N LYS A 157 13.77 4.10 -0.81
CA LYS A 157 15.23 4.22 -0.87
C LYS A 157 15.64 5.13 -2.03
N GLU A 158 16.62 5.97 -1.78
CA GLU A 158 17.31 6.68 -2.86
C GLU A 158 17.92 5.68 -3.84
N THR A 159 17.71 5.93 -5.12
CA THR A 159 18.41 5.18 -6.17
C THR A 159 19.89 5.54 -6.09
N GLN A 160 20.74 4.61 -5.68
CA GLN A 160 22.17 4.81 -5.84
C GLN A 160 22.43 5.04 -7.34
N LYS A 161 22.80 6.24 -7.71
CA LYS A 161 23.27 6.53 -9.07
C LYS A 161 24.55 5.71 -9.27
N LYS A 162 24.43 4.69 -10.14
CA LYS A 162 25.60 4.01 -10.69
C LYS A 162 26.29 4.91 -11.69
#